data_488f4529687142ad67be67ff41ae1ccf
#
_entry.id   488f4529687142ad67be67ff41ae1ccf
#
_cell.length_a   1.000
_cell.length_b   1.000
_cell.length_c   1.000
_cell.angle_alpha   90.00
_cell.angle_beta   90.00
_cell.angle_gamma   90.00
#
_symmetry.space_group_name_H-M   'P 1'
#
loop_
_entity.id
_entity.type
_entity.pdbx_description
1 polymer ?
#
loop_
_entity_poly.entity_id
_entity_poly.type
_entity_poly.pdbx_seq_one_letter_code
_entity_poly.pdbx_strand_id
1 'polypeptide(L)'
;MKLIKSLRNVALAAMLFSAGVANAALYQFQLTGDYTASWQLNSTVSPDAVVEGTGFLLEDVDGNFPGSLFDYADLTLYSEAIGGGMEILDYYGDNLLLSTDGFQLYTGSEFSPTFRLGTFALTEYLGTGRYSLTVTDLDALPPPADVPEPASAALLLGGLGVLLASRKRRQAK
;
A
#
# COMPACT_ATOMS: atom_id res chain seq x y z
N MET A 1 35.87 29.97 -15.13
CA MET A 1 34.78 29.39 -15.91
C MET A 1 34.71 27.85 -15.92
N LYS A 2 35.79 27.09 -15.66
CA LYS A 2 35.77 25.61 -15.63
C LYS A 2 35.11 25.04 -14.36
N LEU A 3 35.23 25.69 -13.21
CA LEU A 3 34.68 25.23 -11.92
C LEU A 3 33.13 25.19 -11.91
N ILE A 4 32.48 26.19 -12.51
CA ILE A 4 31.00 26.29 -12.56
C ILE A 4 30.38 25.17 -13.43
N LYS A 5 31.08 24.79 -14.52
CA LYS A 5 30.64 23.70 -15.39
C LYS A 5 30.75 22.32 -14.66
N SER A 6 31.79 22.15 -13.82
CA SER A 6 31.98 20.95 -13.03
C SER A 6 30.91 20.79 -11.92
N LEU A 7 30.56 21.87 -11.21
CA LEU A 7 29.50 21.85 -10.20
C LEU A 7 28.12 21.51 -10.81
N ARG A 8 27.82 22.04 -11.99
CA ARG A 8 26.55 21.77 -12.69
C ARG A 8 26.41 20.32 -13.09
N ASN A 9 27.48 19.68 -13.52
CA ASN A 9 27.46 18.25 -13.90
C ASN A 9 27.37 17.31 -12.68
N VAL A 10 27.96 17.69 -11.55
CA VAL A 10 27.85 16.94 -10.28
C VAL A 10 26.43 17.02 -9.70
N ALA A 11 25.80 18.21 -9.76
CA ALA A 11 24.42 18.37 -9.32
C ALA A 11 23.42 17.57 -10.20
N LEU A 12 23.65 17.50 -11.52
CA LEU A 12 22.81 16.69 -12.41
C LEU A 12 22.98 15.18 -12.16
N ALA A 13 24.20 14.72 -11.87
CA ALA A 13 24.46 13.31 -11.52
C ALA A 13 23.83 12.92 -10.17
N ALA A 14 23.85 13.81 -9.19
CA ALA A 14 23.21 13.56 -7.88
C ALA A 14 21.68 13.42 -7.97
N MET A 15 21.02 14.12 -8.90
CA MET A 15 19.58 13.99 -9.13
C MET A 15 19.18 12.68 -9.80
N LEU A 16 20.08 12.03 -10.53
CA LEU A 16 19.81 10.75 -11.20
C LEU A 16 19.88 9.55 -10.24
N PHE A 17 20.57 9.67 -9.10
CA PHE A 17 20.64 8.63 -8.08
C PHE A 17 19.45 8.63 -7.10
N SER A 18 18.59 9.63 -7.15
CA SER A 18 17.37 9.70 -6.32
C SER A 18 16.12 9.16 -7.02
N ALA A 19 16.25 8.60 -8.22
CA ALA A 19 15.20 7.76 -8.79
C ALA A 19 15.18 6.46 -7.98
N GLY A 20 14.50 6.48 -6.84
CA GLY A 20 14.19 5.28 -6.09
C GLY A 20 13.55 4.27 -7.04
N VAL A 21 14.04 3.05 -7.05
CA VAL A 21 13.37 1.95 -7.73
C VAL A 21 11.98 1.88 -7.09
N ALA A 22 10.96 2.29 -7.83
CA ALA A 22 9.58 2.11 -7.39
C ALA A 22 9.31 0.60 -7.39
N ASN A 23 9.65 -0.08 -6.31
CA ASN A 23 9.20 -1.44 -6.09
C ASN A 23 7.72 -1.36 -5.72
N ALA A 24 6.92 -2.24 -6.31
CA ALA A 24 5.56 -2.43 -5.85
C ALA A 24 5.60 -2.80 -4.36
N ALA A 25 4.86 -2.09 -3.53
CA ALA A 25 4.78 -2.38 -2.10
C ALA A 25 4.09 -3.73 -1.88
N LEU A 26 4.48 -4.46 -0.84
CA LEU A 26 3.85 -5.72 -0.45
C LEU A 26 2.62 -5.43 0.41
N TYR A 27 1.48 -5.92 -0.02
CA TYR A 27 0.21 -5.76 0.68
C TYR A 27 -0.24 -7.06 1.34
N GLN A 28 -0.74 -6.95 2.58
CA GLN A 28 -1.43 -8.03 3.29
C GLN A 28 -2.93 -7.87 3.10
N PHE A 29 -3.57 -8.94 2.69
CA PHE A 29 -5.02 -9.09 2.60
C PHE A 29 -5.48 -9.98 3.73
N GLN A 30 -6.45 -9.50 4.51
CA GLN A 30 -7.06 -10.25 5.61
C GLN A 30 -8.58 -10.21 5.45
N LEU A 31 -9.16 -11.33 5.10
CA LEU A 31 -10.60 -11.52 5.02
C LEU A 31 -11.11 -12.11 6.33
N THR A 32 -12.19 -11.56 6.84
CA THR A 32 -12.86 -12.00 8.08
C THR A 32 -14.37 -12.01 7.89
N GLY A 33 -15.09 -12.78 8.69
CA GLY A 33 -16.55 -12.94 8.62
C GLY A 33 -16.95 -14.40 8.63
N ASP A 34 -17.98 -14.76 7.88
CA ASP A 34 -18.46 -16.14 7.79
C ASP A 34 -17.47 -17.08 7.08
N TYR A 35 -16.56 -16.50 6.28
CA TYR A 35 -15.36 -17.15 5.76
C TYR A 35 -14.14 -16.29 6.11
N THR A 36 -13.01 -16.94 6.35
CA THR A 36 -11.74 -16.25 6.67
C THR A 36 -10.65 -16.72 5.74
N ALA A 37 -9.84 -15.78 5.25
CA ALA A 37 -8.67 -16.08 4.42
C ALA A 37 -7.60 -15.00 4.61
N SER A 38 -6.35 -15.31 4.24
CA SER A 38 -5.30 -14.31 4.23
C SER A 38 -4.23 -14.63 3.19
N TRP A 39 -3.77 -13.60 2.48
CA TRP A 39 -2.74 -13.73 1.44
C TRP A 39 -1.95 -12.43 1.30
N GLN A 40 -0.89 -12.48 0.51
CA GLN A 40 -0.06 -11.31 0.22
C GLN A 40 0.10 -11.15 -1.29
N LEU A 41 0.04 -9.90 -1.75
CA LEU A 41 0.29 -9.54 -3.15
C LEU A 41 1.06 -8.22 -3.20
N ASN A 42 1.76 -8.01 -4.30
CA ASN A 42 2.30 -6.69 -4.60
C ASN A 42 1.17 -5.68 -4.83
N SER A 43 1.39 -4.41 -4.51
CA SER A 43 0.41 -3.33 -4.70
C SER A 43 -0.09 -3.21 -6.14
N THR A 44 0.75 -3.60 -7.10
CA THR A 44 0.43 -3.75 -8.52
C THR A 44 0.74 -5.17 -8.95
N VAL A 45 -0.17 -5.78 -9.70
CA VAL A 45 -0.03 -7.15 -10.21
C VAL A 45 -0.18 -7.16 -11.73
N SER A 46 0.32 -8.21 -12.36
CA SER A 46 0.01 -8.54 -13.76
C SER A 46 -1.04 -9.63 -13.75
N PRO A 47 -2.28 -9.36 -14.12
CA PRO A 47 -3.33 -10.38 -14.18
C PRO A 47 -3.01 -11.50 -15.16
N ASP A 48 -3.42 -12.73 -14.82
CA ASP A 48 -3.29 -13.91 -15.68
C ASP A 48 -4.37 -13.90 -16.76
N ALA A 49 -5.57 -13.42 -16.43
CA ALA A 49 -6.63 -13.17 -17.40
C ALA A 49 -7.39 -11.88 -17.09
N VAL A 50 -7.88 -11.23 -18.15
CA VAL A 50 -8.62 -9.97 -18.06
C VAL A 50 -9.87 -10.04 -18.94
N VAL A 51 -10.99 -9.59 -18.38
CA VAL A 51 -12.22 -9.31 -19.13
C VAL A 51 -12.57 -7.84 -18.91
N GLU A 52 -12.31 -7.01 -19.93
CA GLU A 52 -12.49 -5.56 -19.86
C GLU A 52 -13.91 -5.19 -19.39
N GLY A 53 -14.01 -4.29 -18.41
CA GLY A 53 -15.26 -3.85 -17.79
C GLY A 53 -15.88 -4.87 -16.83
N THR A 54 -15.32 -6.07 -16.71
CA THR A 54 -15.80 -7.12 -15.80
C THR A 54 -14.84 -7.28 -14.61
N GLY A 55 -13.54 -7.45 -14.88
CA GLY A 55 -12.55 -7.68 -13.85
C GLY A 55 -11.34 -8.44 -14.36
N PHE A 56 -10.59 -9.00 -13.43
CA PHE A 56 -9.38 -9.77 -13.73
C PHE A 56 -9.20 -10.95 -12.79
N LEU A 57 -8.43 -11.94 -13.25
CA LEU A 57 -8.08 -13.17 -12.56
C LEU A 57 -6.59 -13.13 -12.18
N LEU A 58 -6.28 -13.61 -11.00
CA LEU A 58 -4.97 -14.00 -10.52
C LEU A 58 -5.01 -15.47 -10.18
N GLU A 59 -4.18 -16.27 -10.85
CA GLU A 59 -4.09 -17.71 -10.63
C GLU A 59 -3.02 -18.04 -9.59
N ASP A 60 -3.19 -19.15 -8.90
CA ASP A 60 -2.20 -19.73 -7.97
C ASP A 60 -1.68 -18.74 -6.90
N VAL A 61 -2.56 -17.94 -6.32
CA VAL A 61 -2.19 -16.99 -5.26
C VAL A 61 -1.91 -17.77 -3.96
N ASP A 62 -0.66 -17.70 -3.48
CA ASP A 62 -0.27 -18.27 -2.18
C ASP A 62 -0.99 -17.59 -1.02
N GLY A 63 -1.52 -18.39 -0.08
CA GLY A 63 -2.22 -17.86 1.08
C GLY A 63 -2.84 -18.93 1.97
N ASN A 64 -3.51 -18.50 3.02
CA ASN A 64 -4.32 -19.37 3.85
C ASN A 64 -5.78 -19.28 3.40
N PHE A 65 -6.25 -20.32 2.70
CA PHE A 65 -7.59 -20.43 2.15
C PHE A 65 -8.27 -21.68 2.70
N PRO A 66 -8.95 -21.62 3.86
CA PRO A 66 -9.62 -22.77 4.44
C PRO A 66 -10.61 -23.41 3.47
N GLY A 67 -10.48 -24.72 3.28
CA GLY A 67 -11.27 -25.47 2.31
C GLY A 67 -10.62 -25.64 0.94
N SER A 68 -9.53 -24.95 0.66
CA SER A 68 -8.67 -25.24 -0.49
C SER A 68 -7.92 -26.56 -0.30
N LEU A 69 -7.66 -27.24 -1.41
CA LEU A 69 -6.88 -28.49 -1.40
C LEU A 69 -5.40 -28.22 -1.11
N PHE A 70 -4.90 -27.04 -1.47
CA PHE A 70 -3.55 -26.57 -1.23
C PHE A 70 -3.56 -25.17 -0.59
N ASP A 71 -2.40 -24.66 -0.22
CA ASP A 71 -2.26 -23.33 0.40
C ASP A 71 -2.26 -22.20 -0.66
N TYR A 72 -3.04 -22.33 -1.72
CA TYR A 72 -3.26 -21.31 -2.76
C TYR A 72 -4.66 -21.41 -3.36
N ALA A 73 -5.09 -20.33 -4.01
CA ALA A 73 -6.38 -20.23 -4.67
C ALA A 73 -6.31 -19.24 -5.83
N ASP A 74 -7.27 -19.35 -6.74
CA ASP A 74 -7.51 -18.38 -7.81
C ASP A 74 -8.41 -17.26 -7.31
N LEU A 75 -8.02 -16.02 -7.57
CA LEU A 75 -8.73 -14.83 -7.13
C LEU A 75 -9.26 -14.06 -8.33
N THR A 76 -10.57 -13.96 -8.48
CA THR A 76 -11.19 -13.03 -9.43
C THR A 76 -11.62 -11.77 -8.70
N LEU A 77 -11.18 -10.60 -9.22
CA LEU A 77 -11.59 -9.30 -8.70
C LEU A 77 -12.48 -8.60 -9.70
N TYR A 78 -13.65 -8.19 -9.25
CA TYR A 78 -14.69 -7.66 -10.11
C TYR A 78 -14.70 -6.13 -10.14
N SER A 79 -15.07 -5.58 -11.30
CA SER A 79 -15.28 -4.15 -11.48
C SER A 79 -16.59 -3.70 -10.83
N GLU A 80 -16.67 -2.43 -10.42
CA GLU A 80 -17.88 -1.83 -9.87
C GLU A 80 -19.07 -1.89 -10.86
N ALA A 81 -18.78 -1.93 -12.16
CA ALA A 81 -19.80 -2.01 -13.20
C ALA A 81 -20.68 -3.28 -13.12
N ILE A 82 -20.17 -4.35 -12.51
CA ILE A 82 -20.89 -5.63 -12.35
C ILE A 82 -21.13 -6.00 -10.88
N GLY A 83 -20.95 -5.05 -9.95
CA GLY A 83 -21.21 -5.27 -8.52
C GLY A 83 -19.97 -5.23 -7.64
N GLY A 84 -18.75 -5.21 -8.20
CA GLY A 84 -17.49 -5.22 -7.43
C GLY A 84 -17.30 -6.53 -6.67
N GLY A 85 -16.55 -6.45 -5.55
CA GLY A 85 -16.25 -7.63 -4.75
C GLY A 85 -15.21 -8.56 -5.36
N MET A 86 -15.25 -9.82 -4.97
CA MET A 86 -14.27 -10.83 -5.41
C MET A 86 -14.80 -12.24 -5.29
N GLU A 87 -14.13 -13.15 -5.99
CA GLU A 87 -14.33 -14.59 -5.88
C GLU A 87 -13.02 -15.29 -5.51
N ILE A 88 -13.11 -16.34 -4.71
CA ILE A 88 -12.01 -17.22 -4.35
C ILE A 88 -12.39 -18.64 -4.77
N LEU A 89 -11.62 -19.21 -5.69
CA LEU A 89 -11.83 -20.54 -6.23
C LEU A 89 -10.63 -21.44 -5.91
N ASP A 90 -10.87 -22.61 -5.34
CA ASP A 90 -9.90 -23.69 -5.32
C ASP A 90 -10.01 -24.46 -6.65
N TYR A 91 -9.21 -24.08 -7.63
CA TYR A 91 -9.22 -24.69 -8.95
C TYR A 91 -8.95 -26.19 -8.92
N TYR A 92 -8.01 -26.63 -8.07
CA TYR A 92 -7.59 -28.04 -7.99
C TYR A 92 -8.60 -28.91 -7.23
N GLY A 93 -9.34 -28.33 -6.32
CA GLY A 93 -10.44 -29.01 -5.60
C GLY A 93 -11.80 -28.84 -6.27
N ASP A 94 -11.87 -28.04 -7.36
CA ASP A 94 -13.13 -27.66 -8.04
C ASP A 94 -14.18 -27.10 -7.08
N ASN A 95 -13.72 -26.29 -6.10
CA ASN A 95 -14.56 -25.72 -5.06
C ASN A 95 -14.60 -24.19 -5.15
N LEU A 96 -15.81 -23.63 -5.23
CA LEU A 96 -16.01 -22.21 -4.93
C LEU A 96 -15.95 -22.00 -3.42
N LEU A 97 -14.92 -21.33 -2.94
CA LEU A 97 -14.73 -21.05 -1.53
C LEU A 97 -15.49 -19.81 -1.09
N LEU A 98 -15.54 -18.78 -1.95
CA LEU A 98 -16.23 -17.53 -1.68
C LEU A 98 -16.61 -16.85 -2.99
N SER A 99 -17.79 -16.23 -3.03
CA SER A 99 -18.18 -15.26 -4.06
C SER A 99 -18.91 -14.10 -3.39
N THR A 100 -18.47 -12.86 -3.67
CA THR A 100 -18.98 -11.66 -3.00
C THR A 100 -19.27 -10.54 -3.96
N ASP A 101 -20.24 -9.70 -3.57
CA ASP A 101 -20.45 -8.35 -4.07
C ASP A 101 -19.89 -7.31 -3.10
N GLY A 102 -19.58 -6.10 -3.60
CA GLY A 102 -19.11 -5.01 -2.75
C GLY A 102 -18.38 -3.92 -3.54
N PHE A 103 -17.43 -3.27 -2.87
CA PHE A 103 -16.60 -2.27 -3.53
C PHE A 103 -15.64 -2.91 -4.54
N GLN A 104 -15.30 -2.17 -5.58
CA GLN A 104 -14.15 -2.49 -6.42
C GLN A 104 -12.87 -2.33 -5.61
N LEU A 105 -12.11 -3.41 -5.47
CA LEU A 105 -10.95 -3.51 -4.58
C LEU A 105 -9.65 -2.96 -5.19
N TYR A 106 -9.71 -2.44 -6.40
CA TYR A 106 -8.58 -1.91 -7.16
C TYR A 106 -8.92 -0.57 -7.82
N THR A 107 -7.89 0.11 -8.29
CA THR A 107 -7.93 1.31 -9.15
C THR A 107 -7.11 1.05 -10.40
N GLY A 108 -7.22 1.90 -11.40
CA GLY A 108 -6.60 1.69 -12.72
C GLY A 108 -7.49 0.85 -13.63
N SER A 109 -6.90 0.30 -14.68
CA SER A 109 -7.58 -0.63 -15.57
C SER A 109 -7.41 -2.07 -15.11
N GLU A 110 -8.27 -2.97 -15.58
CA GLU A 110 -8.14 -4.41 -15.31
C GLU A 110 -6.83 -5.01 -15.84
N PHE A 111 -6.19 -4.36 -16.84
CA PHE A 111 -4.89 -4.77 -17.39
C PHE A 111 -3.70 -4.34 -16.52
N SER A 112 -3.88 -3.32 -15.68
CA SER A 112 -2.84 -2.78 -14.80
C SER A 112 -3.48 -2.26 -13.51
N PRO A 113 -4.02 -3.16 -12.70
CA PRO A 113 -4.69 -2.80 -11.47
C PRO A 113 -3.69 -2.41 -10.38
N THR A 114 -4.13 -1.52 -9.50
CA THR A 114 -3.45 -1.20 -8.24
C THR A 114 -4.44 -1.41 -7.10
N PHE A 115 -4.11 -2.24 -6.13
CA PHE A 115 -5.01 -2.53 -5.02
C PHE A 115 -5.25 -1.31 -4.14
N ARG A 116 -6.46 -1.21 -3.61
CA ARG A 116 -6.84 -0.16 -2.65
C ARG A 116 -6.50 -0.61 -1.23
N LEU A 117 -5.91 0.29 -0.45
CA LEU A 117 -5.71 0.11 0.98
C LEU A 117 -6.98 0.45 1.77
N GLY A 118 -7.20 -0.22 2.89
CA GLY A 118 -8.31 0.04 3.79
C GLY A 118 -9.12 -1.20 4.12
N THR A 119 -10.29 -0.97 4.69
CA THR A 119 -11.24 -2.04 5.07
C THR A 119 -12.51 -1.89 4.24
N PHE A 120 -12.92 -2.98 3.59
CA PHE A 120 -14.04 -3.06 2.66
C PHE A 120 -15.06 -4.05 3.19
N ALA A 121 -16.31 -3.60 3.32
CA ALA A 121 -17.43 -4.49 3.61
C ALA A 121 -17.85 -5.19 2.31
N LEU A 122 -17.96 -6.52 2.38
CA LEU A 122 -18.41 -7.38 1.30
C LEU A 122 -19.63 -8.19 1.76
N THR A 123 -20.48 -8.57 0.82
CA THR A 123 -21.64 -9.42 1.07
C THR A 123 -21.58 -10.63 0.16
N GLU A 124 -22.05 -11.76 0.63
CA GLU A 124 -22.11 -12.97 -0.20
C GLU A 124 -22.98 -12.75 -1.44
N TYR A 125 -22.45 -13.14 -2.59
CA TYR A 125 -23.22 -13.11 -3.84
C TYR A 125 -24.39 -14.09 -3.76
N LEU A 126 -25.60 -13.59 -3.98
CA LEU A 126 -26.85 -14.36 -3.85
C LEU A 126 -27.08 -15.03 -2.48
N GLY A 127 -26.35 -14.62 -1.45
CA GLY A 127 -26.44 -15.18 -0.10
C GLY A 127 -26.67 -14.10 0.98
N THR A 128 -26.42 -14.48 2.23
CA THR A 128 -26.60 -13.61 3.41
C THR A 128 -25.31 -13.39 4.20
N GLY A 129 -24.24 -14.07 3.80
CA GLY A 129 -22.92 -13.95 4.45
C GLY A 129 -22.38 -12.53 4.40
N ARG A 130 -21.61 -12.17 5.42
CA ARG A 130 -21.00 -10.85 5.56
C ARG A 130 -19.53 -11.00 5.85
N TYR A 131 -18.76 -10.19 5.14
CA TYR A 131 -17.30 -10.27 5.20
C TYR A 131 -16.70 -8.87 5.32
N SER A 132 -15.50 -8.82 5.84
CA SER A 132 -14.68 -7.62 5.89
C SER A 132 -13.30 -7.95 5.36
N LEU A 133 -12.93 -7.35 4.25
CA LEU A 133 -11.58 -7.44 3.69
C LEU A 133 -10.77 -6.23 4.12
N THR A 134 -9.66 -6.47 4.83
CA THR A 134 -8.70 -5.42 5.18
C THR A 134 -7.44 -5.60 4.36
N VAL A 135 -7.01 -4.53 3.68
CA VAL A 135 -5.78 -4.48 2.87
C VAL A 135 -4.83 -3.47 3.52
N THR A 136 -3.66 -3.95 3.92
CA THR A 136 -2.63 -3.13 4.58
C THR A 136 -1.31 -3.19 3.83
N ASP A 137 -0.59 -2.07 3.81
CA ASP A 137 0.75 -1.98 3.25
C ASP A 137 1.76 -2.45 4.29
N LEU A 138 2.51 -3.52 3.99
CA LEU A 138 3.53 -4.08 4.88
C LEU A 138 4.86 -3.30 4.80
N ASP A 139 5.07 -2.56 3.73
CA ASP A 139 6.24 -1.72 3.54
C ASP A 139 6.04 -0.29 4.05
N ALA A 140 4.82 0.06 4.49
CA ALA A 140 4.55 1.35 5.07
C ALA A 140 5.39 1.55 6.34
N LEU A 141 6.21 2.58 6.34
CA LEU A 141 6.91 2.97 7.57
C LEU A 141 5.88 3.30 8.65
N PRO A 142 6.09 2.83 9.89
CA PRO A 142 5.23 3.25 10.99
C PRO A 142 5.21 4.79 11.02
N PRO A 143 4.06 5.41 11.33
CA PRO A 143 3.98 6.86 11.48
C PRO A 143 5.16 7.31 12.35
N PRO A 144 5.89 8.39 11.98
CA PRO A 144 6.95 8.89 12.84
C PRO A 144 6.36 9.05 14.23
N ALA A 145 6.93 8.30 15.21
CA ALA A 145 6.55 8.49 16.59
C ALA A 145 6.66 10.00 16.86
N ASP A 146 5.68 10.60 17.54
CA ASP A 146 5.77 11.97 18.00
C ASP A 146 7.06 12.10 18.84
N VAL A 147 8.16 12.39 18.15
CA VAL A 147 9.44 12.67 18.80
C VAL A 147 9.26 14.06 19.38
N PRO A 148 9.21 14.22 20.71
CA PRO A 148 9.19 15.53 21.33
C PRO A 148 10.31 16.36 20.68
N GLU A 149 9.99 17.54 20.19
CA GLU A 149 10.96 18.41 19.51
C GLU A 149 12.26 18.40 20.31
N PRO A 150 13.38 17.98 19.70
CA PRO A 150 14.59 17.81 20.47
C PRO A 150 14.91 19.12 21.19
N ALA A 151 15.26 19.03 22.46
CA ALA A 151 15.62 20.17 23.29
C ALA A 151 16.66 21.12 22.64
N SER A 152 17.22 20.72 21.52
CA SER A 152 18.02 21.50 20.57
C SER A 152 17.32 22.78 20.09
N ALA A 153 16.01 22.80 19.89
CA ALA A 153 15.29 24.02 19.53
C ALA A 153 15.27 25.00 20.70
N ALA A 154 15.03 24.49 21.91
CA ALA A 154 15.10 25.31 23.14
C ALA A 154 16.53 25.77 23.44
N LEU A 155 17.55 24.93 23.22
CA LEU A 155 18.96 25.27 23.35
C LEU A 155 19.41 26.31 22.33
N LEU A 156 18.92 26.19 21.06
CA LEU A 156 19.23 27.19 20.03
C LEU A 156 18.63 28.55 20.36
N LEU A 157 17.36 28.60 20.79
CA LEU A 157 16.71 29.85 21.21
C LEU A 157 17.33 30.42 22.47
N GLY A 158 17.68 29.57 23.46
CA GLY A 158 18.39 29.94 24.65
C GLY A 158 19.79 30.49 24.36
N GLY A 159 20.56 29.85 23.48
CA GLY A 159 21.89 30.29 23.03
C GLY A 159 21.85 31.63 22.30
N LEU A 160 20.88 31.84 21.38
CA LEU A 160 20.66 33.12 20.70
C LEU A 160 20.30 34.24 21.72
N GLY A 161 19.42 33.94 22.69
CA GLY A 161 19.04 34.87 23.73
C GLY A 161 20.24 35.36 24.58
N VAL A 162 21.12 34.45 24.98
CA VAL A 162 22.36 34.76 25.72
C VAL A 162 23.33 35.60 24.89
N LEU A 163 23.48 35.29 23.59
CA LEU A 163 24.35 36.06 22.68
C LEU A 163 23.82 37.49 22.48
N LEU A 164 22.51 37.68 22.33
CA LEU A 164 21.92 39.02 22.22
C LEU A 164 22.05 39.84 23.51
N ALA A 165 21.85 39.21 24.66
CA ALA A 165 22.01 39.85 25.97
C ALA A 165 23.45 40.27 26.23
N SER A 166 24.45 39.46 25.84
CA SER A 166 25.87 39.76 25.99
C SER A 166 26.33 40.93 25.10
N ARG A 167 25.76 41.03 23.91
CA ARG A 167 26.04 42.15 22.98
C ARG A 167 25.55 43.49 23.53
N LYS A 168 24.35 43.51 24.15
CA LYS A 168 23.78 44.73 24.74
C LYS A 168 24.58 45.23 25.92
N ARG A 169 25.20 44.37 26.73
CA ARG A 169 26.07 44.73 27.84
C ARG A 169 27.43 45.33 27.41
N ARG A 170 27.94 45.01 26.23
CA ARG A 170 29.19 45.57 25.68
C ARG A 170 29.01 46.95 25.05
N GLN A 171 27.80 47.35 24.69
CA GLN A 171 27.51 48.68 24.13
C GLN A 171 27.16 49.72 25.22
N ALA A 172 26.99 49.29 26.46
CA ALA A 172 26.63 50.15 27.58
C ALA A 172 27.84 50.54 28.48
N LYS A 173 29.06 50.24 28.01
CA LYS A 173 30.35 50.73 28.55
C LYS A 173 31.05 51.58 27.50
#